data_0118a1a39f38aeffab453f15844df93a
#
_entry.id   0118a1a39f38aeffab453f15844df93a
#
_cell.length_a   1.000
_cell.length_b   1.000
_cell.length_c   1.000
_cell.angle_alpha   90.00
_cell.angle_beta   90.00
_cell.angle_gamma   90.00
#
_symmetry.space_group_name_H-M   'P 1'
#
loop_
_entity.id
_entity.type
_entity.pdbx_description
1 polymer ?
#
loop_
_entity_poly.entity_id
_entity_poly.type
_entity_poly.pdbx_seq_one_letter_code
_entity_poly.pdbx_strand_id
1 'polypeptide(L)'
;MRRHLWSVLLFWVLAALDPVSAVSAAETTVIPAARSAAALSPAQNTRLRQALAPWHARYDPAARMLREPFHSPGYHTTLQGGEVHSTRSSLSYAVALLDTGEEPLRQRAEEILRAVIALQDANPESKTYGIWPWFLEEPLSKMSPPDWNWADFCGVQLLQVVLDHRARLSPEVAAQVDAAIRHAARSIQRRNVGPGYTNIAIMGAYVTLVAAEYYQWPDLKEYAVARWRKFCEHTRQLGGFSEFNSPTYTLVALTELGRMQLHVRDPEMRRLTDEVYRTAWEEISRHFHAPTRQWGGPHSRSYSTLLRPDVQAFLSRATDGRLPMPRGEPSISEHRVPLPCPRDLEPSFTTLTEPREIRQTFVKADRPVIGTTYLDPAFTLGSVNRGDFWNQRRALVAYWGTATEPSYLHVRFLRDEYDFAAAQCFCVQRQGDVLAAVLFATDGGNTHVSLDRLSNGVVRARDLRLRFELGGSSGRRVPAVPAGLDQPLSLQSGELGLHLAVPHAVFGGEKPFWQAGGGKNVAWLDLVLYSGPEREFRLRELDHAALALGVRLARGKPMPPAVKVTLAGDRLALEWDSLRLSVPTRPDRASNLQRQMAPASFGAPSEPSSIQAKPSVPADN
;
A
#
# COMPACT_ATOMS: atom_id res chain seq x y z
N MET A 1 37.14 52.36 20.55
CA MET A 1 38.61 52.56 20.61
C MET A 1 39.28 51.67 19.60
N ARG A 2 40.13 52.36 18.72
CA ARG A 2 41.14 51.82 17.76
C ARG A 2 40.62 50.78 16.72
N ARG A 3 40.34 51.09 15.40
CA ARG A 3 41.15 51.67 14.29
C ARG A 3 42.48 50.94 14.01
N HIS A 4 42.53 50.34 12.79
CA HIS A 4 43.57 50.42 11.74
C HIS A 4 43.07 49.57 10.56
N LEU A 5 42.67 50.05 9.41
CA LEU A 5 43.28 50.71 8.23
C LEU A 5 44.63 50.13 7.76
N TRP A 6 44.61 49.68 6.47
CA TRP A 6 45.59 49.89 5.37
C TRP A 6 45.11 49.04 4.21
N SER A 7 44.65 49.52 3.09
CA SER A 7 45.17 50.30 1.93
C SER A 7 45.52 49.39 0.72
N VAL A 8 44.67 49.43 -0.28
CA VAL A 8 44.84 49.84 -1.71
C VAL A 8 46.10 49.41 -2.44
N LEU A 9 45.93 48.66 -3.56
CA LEU A 9 46.69 48.89 -4.80
C LEU A 9 45.81 48.52 -6.02
N LEU A 10 45.52 49.52 -6.83
CA LEU A 10 44.94 49.50 -8.18
C LEU A 10 46.03 49.10 -9.17
N PHE A 11 45.69 48.17 -10.11
CA PHE A 11 46.33 48.11 -11.41
C PHE A 11 45.31 48.11 -12.52
N TRP A 12 45.33 49.17 -13.33
CA TRP A 12 44.63 49.32 -14.59
C TRP A 12 45.42 48.61 -15.66
N VAL A 13 44.78 47.71 -16.45
CA VAL A 13 45.21 47.38 -17.79
C VAL A 13 44.03 47.53 -18.72
N LEU A 14 44.08 48.52 -19.59
CA LEU A 14 43.22 48.68 -20.76
C LEU A 14 43.67 47.63 -21.82
N ALA A 15 42.72 46.89 -22.32
CA ALA A 15 42.86 46.23 -23.62
C ALA A 15 41.47 46.13 -24.31
N ALA A 16 41.43 46.83 -25.40
CA ALA A 16 40.63 46.75 -26.63
C ALA A 16 39.32 45.96 -26.63
N LEU A 17 38.25 46.68 -26.93
CA LEU A 17 36.93 46.22 -27.35
C LEU A 17 36.98 45.72 -28.81
N ASP A 18 36.71 44.42 -29.05
CA ASP A 18 36.17 43.94 -30.31
C ASP A 18 34.72 43.53 -30.12
N PRO A 19 33.80 43.92 -30.98
CA PRO A 19 32.39 43.55 -30.85
C PRO A 19 32.19 42.16 -31.48
N VAL A 20 32.20 41.10 -30.67
CA VAL A 20 31.72 39.81 -31.12
C VAL A 20 30.20 39.76 -31.02
N SER A 21 29.59 39.75 -32.18
CA SER A 21 28.16 39.55 -32.40
C SER A 21 27.69 38.27 -31.69
N ALA A 22 26.92 38.41 -30.60
CA ALA A 22 26.20 37.32 -29.97
C ALA A 22 25.00 36.94 -30.86
N VAL A 23 25.20 36.02 -31.78
CA VAL A 23 24.09 35.27 -32.38
C VAL A 23 23.64 34.27 -31.32
N SER A 24 22.52 34.59 -30.69
CA SER A 24 21.78 33.64 -29.88
C SER A 24 21.32 32.49 -30.77
N ALA A 25 22.08 31.42 -30.82
CA ALA A 25 21.60 30.14 -31.34
C ALA A 25 20.53 29.65 -30.37
N ALA A 26 19.26 29.79 -30.76
CA ALA A 26 18.19 29.02 -30.15
C ALA A 26 18.57 27.53 -30.31
N GLU A 27 19.03 26.91 -29.25
CA GLU A 27 19.22 25.45 -29.20
C GLU A 27 17.87 24.81 -29.54
N THR A 28 17.76 24.38 -30.77
CA THR A 28 16.65 23.54 -31.22
C THR A 28 16.81 22.22 -30.47
N THR A 29 16.15 22.09 -29.33
CA THR A 29 16.10 20.86 -28.54
C THR A 29 15.51 19.79 -29.45
N VAL A 30 16.35 18.92 -29.97
CA VAL A 30 15.93 17.76 -30.77
C VAL A 30 15.17 16.85 -29.82
N ILE A 31 13.83 16.97 -29.82
CA ILE A 31 12.96 16.03 -29.12
C ILE A 31 13.17 14.67 -29.79
N PRO A 32 13.66 13.64 -29.10
CA PRO A 32 13.84 12.33 -29.70
C PRO A 32 12.52 11.88 -30.32
N ALA A 33 12.58 11.32 -31.53
CA ALA A 33 11.40 10.77 -32.18
C ALA A 33 10.66 9.85 -31.18
N ALA A 34 9.37 10.11 -30.98
CA ALA A 34 8.52 9.26 -30.17
C ALA A 34 8.69 7.82 -30.64
N ARG A 35 8.85 6.87 -29.71
CA ARG A 35 8.68 5.47 -30.08
C ARG A 35 7.28 5.37 -30.66
N SER A 36 7.16 4.96 -31.91
CA SER A 36 5.89 4.50 -32.44
C SER A 36 5.45 3.38 -31.52
N ALA A 37 4.33 3.56 -30.79
CA ALA A 37 3.75 2.47 -30.02
C ALA A 37 3.67 1.28 -30.97
N ALA A 38 4.30 0.17 -30.62
CA ALA A 38 4.19 -1.03 -31.44
C ALA A 38 2.69 -1.28 -31.61
N ALA A 39 2.22 -1.28 -32.85
CA ALA A 39 0.81 -1.45 -33.14
C ALA A 39 0.32 -2.71 -32.42
N LEU A 40 -0.77 -2.60 -31.67
CA LEU A 40 -1.35 -3.76 -30.98
C LEU A 40 -1.61 -4.87 -32.00
N SER A 41 -1.29 -6.11 -31.63
CA SER A 41 -1.71 -7.25 -32.42
C SER A 41 -3.25 -7.28 -32.52
N PRO A 42 -3.84 -7.87 -33.57
CA PRO A 42 -5.29 -7.97 -33.69
C PRO A 42 -5.97 -8.53 -32.43
N ALA A 43 -5.36 -9.52 -31.80
CA ALA A 43 -5.87 -10.12 -30.57
C ALA A 43 -5.80 -9.15 -29.36
N GLN A 44 -4.75 -8.34 -29.24
CA GLN A 44 -4.66 -7.31 -28.20
C GLN A 44 -5.68 -6.20 -28.42
N ASN A 45 -5.83 -5.73 -29.66
CA ASN A 45 -6.82 -4.72 -30.01
C ASN A 45 -8.25 -5.17 -29.73
N THR A 46 -8.59 -6.44 -30.08
CA THR A 46 -9.91 -7.02 -29.76
C THR A 46 -10.16 -7.04 -28.25
N ARG A 47 -9.20 -7.47 -27.44
CA ARG A 47 -9.31 -7.45 -25.97
C ARG A 47 -9.45 -6.04 -25.41
N LEU A 48 -8.68 -5.08 -25.92
CA LEU A 48 -8.78 -3.68 -25.50
C LEU A 48 -10.17 -3.11 -25.79
N ARG A 49 -10.73 -3.36 -26.98
CA ARG A 49 -12.09 -2.91 -27.32
C ARG A 49 -13.15 -3.51 -26.40
N GLN A 50 -13.03 -4.79 -26.07
CA GLN A 50 -13.92 -5.44 -25.08
C GLN A 50 -13.80 -4.77 -23.72
N ALA A 51 -12.58 -4.53 -23.24
CA ALA A 51 -12.32 -3.85 -21.98
C ALA A 51 -12.81 -2.39 -21.96
N LEU A 52 -12.85 -1.72 -23.12
CA LEU A 52 -13.34 -0.33 -23.26
C LEU A 52 -14.87 -0.20 -23.25
N ALA A 53 -15.63 -1.25 -23.56
CA ALA A 53 -17.09 -1.18 -23.65
C ALA A 53 -17.77 -0.53 -22.42
N PRO A 54 -17.50 -0.95 -21.17
CA PRO A 54 -18.07 -0.31 -19.99
C PRO A 54 -17.58 1.13 -19.75
N TRP A 55 -16.44 1.51 -20.32
CA TRP A 55 -15.91 2.87 -20.23
C TRP A 55 -16.61 3.80 -21.22
N HIS A 56 -16.89 3.33 -22.43
CA HIS A 56 -17.67 4.07 -23.42
C HIS A 56 -19.06 4.46 -22.88
N ALA A 57 -19.72 3.55 -22.15
CA ALA A 57 -21.02 3.80 -21.55
C ALA A 57 -21.03 4.90 -20.47
N ARG A 58 -19.86 5.20 -19.89
CA ARG A 58 -19.69 6.23 -18.86
C ARG A 58 -19.18 7.57 -19.39
N TYR A 59 -18.82 7.64 -20.66
CA TYR A 59 -18.34 8.90 -21.25
C TYR A 59 -19.48 9.92 -21.35
N ASP A 60 -19.28 11.08 -20.75
CA ASP A 60 -20.17 12.23 -20.87
C ASP A 60 -19.62 13.20 -21.93
N PRO A 61 -20.28 13.34 -23.10
CA PRO A 61 -19.82 14.24 -24.16
C PRO A 61 -19.87 15.72 -23.77
N ALA A 62 -20.78 16.12 -22.85
CA ALA A 62 -20.91 17.50 -22.42
C ALA A 62 -19.73 17.92 -21.52
N ALA A 63 -19.36 17.07 -20.57
CA ALA A 63 -18.20 17.27 -19.72
C ALA A 63 -16.88 16.88 -20.41
N ARG A 64 -16.93 16.07 -21.46
CA ARG A 64 -15.76 15.43 -22.12
C ARG A 64 -14.91 14.63 -21.13
N MET A 65 -15.56 14.00 -20.19
CA MET A 65 -14.93 13.22 -19.11
C MET A 65 -15.75 11.96 -18.81
N LEU A 66 -15.17 11.04 -18.05
CA LEU A 66 -15.88 9.87 -17.54
C LEU A 66 -16.68 10.23 -16.32
N ARG A 67 -17.96 9.88 -16.34
CA ARG A 67 -18.88 9.94 -15.20
C ARG A 67 -18.90 8.60 -14.48
N GLU A 68 -18.78 8.63 -13.15
CA GLU A 68 -18.77 7.43 -12.35
C GLU A 68 -19.46 7.66 -10.99
N PRO A 69 -20.09 6.62 -10.41
CA PRO A 69 -20.65 6.72 -9.08
C PRO A 69 -19.53 6.88 -8.06
N PHE A 70 -19.74 7.76 -7.09
CA PHE A 70 -18.80 8.09 -6.04
C PHE A 70 -19.44 7.99 -4.67
N HIS A 71 -18.66 7.52 -3.71
CA HIS A 71 -18.97 7.58 -2.28
C HIS A 71 -17.73 8.11 -1.54
N SER A 72 -17.95 9.10 -0.69
CA SER A 72 -16.86 9.78 0.00
C SER A 72 -16.07 8.84 0.90
N PRO A 73 -14.72 8.85 0.82
CA PRO A 73 -13.89 8.14 1.79
C PRO A 73 -13.75 8.91 3.12
N GLY A 74 -14.40 10.09 3.25
CA GLY A 74 -14.32 10.94 4.44
C GLY A 74 -13.08 11.83 4.54
N TYR A 75 -12.28 11.95 3.47
CA TYR A 75 -11.09 12.81 3.42
C TYR A 75 -10.78 13.24 1.97
N HIS A 76 -9.99 14.30 1.82
CA HIS A 76 -9.62 14.95 0.55
C HIS A 76 -10.77 15.59 -0.22
N THR A 77 -12.01 15.35 0.14
CA THR A 77 -13.19 15.85 -0.57
C THR A 77 -14.26 16.32 0.42
N THR A 78 -15.03 17.30 0.00
CA THR A 78 -16.26 17.74 0.70
C THR A 78 -17.51 17.08 0.14
N LEU A 79 -17.41 16.44 -1.03
CA LEU A 79 -18.50 15.67 -1.63
C LEU A 79 -18.81 14.44 -0.76
N GLN A 80 -20.10 14.15 -0.57
CA GLN A 80 -20.51 12.98 0.20
C GLN A 80 -20.72 11.74 -0.68
N GLY A 81 -21.17 11.95 -1.92
CA GLY A 81 -21.43 10.90 -2.89
C GLY A 81 -22.21 11.44 -4.10
N GLY A 82 -22.62 10.54 -4.98
CA GLY A 82 -23.34 10.85 -6.20
C GLY A 82 -22.56 10.48 -7.46
N GLU A 83 -22.90 11.11 -8.58
CA GLU A 83 -22.17 10.97 -9.85
C GLU A 83 -21.13 12.07 -9.97
N VAL A 84 -19.90 11.70 -10.36
CA VAL A 84 -18.77 12.63 -10.50
C VAL A 84 -17.98 12.37 -11.77
N HIS A 85 -17.28 13.38 -12.29
CA HIS A 85 -16.39 13.25 -13.44
C HIS A 85 -14.92 13.17 -12.97
N SER A 86 -14.37 11.97 -12.99
CA SER A 86 -13.03 11.68 -12.45
C SER A 86 -11.90 12.10 -13.40
N THR A 87 -10.98 12.93 -12.94
CA THR A 87 -9.80 13.36 -13.71
C THR A 87 -8.88 12.18 -14.02
N ARG A 88 -8.59 11.35 -13.03
CA ARG A 88 -7.69 10.20 -13.18
C ARG A 88 -8.27 9.14 -14.12
N SER A 89 -9.53 8.75 -13.93
CA SER A 89 -10.18 7.74 -14.78
C SER A 89 -10.28 8.23 -16.21
N SER A 90 -10.60 9.52 -16.43
CA SER A 90 -10.68 10.13 -17.75
C SER A 90 -9.34 10.10 -18.49
N LEU A 91 -8.22 10.40 -17.82
CA LEU A 91 -6.88 10.28 -18.43
C LEU A 91 -6.53 8.84 -18.79
N SER A 92 -6.84 7.87 -17.91
CA SER A 92 -6.60 6.45 -18.19
C SER A 92 -7.41 5.98 -19.42
N TYR A 93 -8.63 6.46 -19.53
CA TYR A 93 -9.49 6.19 -20.68
C TYR A 93 -8.95 6.85 -21.96
N ALA A 94 -8.49 8.11 -21.91
CA ALA A 94 -7.89 8.78 -23.05
C ALA A 94 -6.66 8.04 -23.60
N VAL A 95 -5.78 7.52 -22.70
CA VAL A 95 -4.64 6.68 -23.09
C VAL A 95 -5.12 5.43 -23.82
N ALA A 96 -6.11 4.72 -23.28
CA ALA A 96 -6.62 3.50 -23.89
C ALA A 96 -7.33 3.75 -25.23
N LEU A 97 -7.99 4.89 -25.41
CA LEU A 97 -8.55 5.30 -26.69
C LEU A 97 -7.46 5.49 -27.75
N LEU A 98 -6.37 6.18 -27.40
CA LEU A 98 -5.22 6.37 -28.29
C LEU A 98 -4.58 5.03 -28.67
N ASP A 99 -4.57 4.05 -27.77
CA ASP A 99 -4.01 2.72 -28.01
C ASP A 99 -4.75 1.94 -29.10
N THR A 100 -6.05 2.17 -29.27
CA THR A 100 -6.83 1.50 -30.32
C THR A 100 -6.33 1.83 -31.74
N GLY A 101 -5.70 2.97 -31.92
CA GLY A 101 -5.27 3.46 -33.23
C GLY A 101 -6.39 4.09 -34.08
N GLU A 102 -7.64 4.15 -33.61
CA GLU A 102 -8.81 4.60 -34.35
C GLU A 102 -8.96 6.13 -34.34
N GLU A 103 -9.23 6.71 -35.49
CA GLU A 103 -9.31 8.17 -35.64
C GLU A 103 -10.45 8.81 -34.82
N PRO A 104 -11.70 8.29 -34.81
CA PRO A 104 -12.76 8.87 -33.97
C PRO A 104 -12.45 8.80 -32.47
N LEU A 105 -11.74 7.74 -32.03
CA LEU A 105 -11.35 7.57 -30.64
C LEU A 105 -10.17 8.47 -30.29
N ARG A 106 -9.27 8.75 -31.23
CA ARG A 106 -8.21 9.75 -31.07
C ARG A 106 -8.77 11.15 -30.81
N GLN A 107 -9.78 11.58 -31.62
CA GLN A 107 -10.43 12.88 -31.41
C GLN A 107 -11.07 12.99 -30.03
N ARG A 108 -11.81 11.97 -29.61
CA ARG A 108 -12.36 11.90 -28.24
C ARG A 108 -11.26 11.96 -27.18
N ALA A 109 -10.14 11.27 -27.37
CA ALA A 109 -9.01 11.33 -26.43
C ALA A 109 -8.44 12.74 -26.31
N GLU A 110 -8.30 13.48 -27.43
CA GLU A 110 -7.86 14.87 -27.40
C GLU A 110 -8.84 15.80 -26.68
N GLU A 111 -10.14 15.59 -26.83
CA GLU A 111 -11.17 16.34 -26.09
C GLU A 111 -11.05 16.12 -24.59
N ILE A 112 -10.85 14.86 -24.18
CA ILE A 112 -10.64 14.50 -22.76
C ILE A 112 -9.34 15.14 -22.25
N LEU A 113 -8.24 15.04 -23.00
CA LEU A 113 -6.95 15.63 -22.60
C LEU A 113 -7.09 17.13 -22.36
N ARG A 114 -7.74 17.88 -23.29
CA ARG A 114 -8.00 19.32 -23.13
C ARG A 114 -8.82 19.60 -21.86
N ALA A 115 -9.93 18.87 -21.68
CA ALA A 115 -10.81 19.06 -20.53
C ALA A 115 -10.10 18.82 -19.19
N VAL A 116 -9.35 17.73 -19.07
CA VAL A 116 -8.66 17.40 -17.82
C VAL A 116 -7.46 18.31 -17.59
N ILE A 117 -6.65 18.61 -18.61
CA ILE A 117 -5.47 19.49 -18.45
C ILE A 117 -5.91 20.89 -18.00
N ALA A 118 -7.04 21.40 -18.47
CA ALA A 118 -7.58 22.70 -18.05
C ALA A 118 -7.89 22.79 -16.54
N LEU A 119 -8.01 21.66 -15.83
CA LEU A 119 -8.25 21.62 -14.38
C LEU A 119 -6.95 21.65 -13.56
N GLN A 120 -5.79 21.56 -14.20
CA GLN A 120 -4.51 21.60 -13.48
C GLN A 120 -4.22 23.01 -12.95
N ASP A 121 -3.76 23.09 -11.71
CA ASP A 121 -3.21 24.35 -11.19
C ASP A 121 -1.80 24.58 -11.78
N ALA A 122 -1.72 25.44 -12.78
CA ALA A 122 -0.48 25.79 -13.48
C ALA A 122 0.25 27.00 -12.85
N ASN A 123 -0.28 27.64 -11.79
CA ASN A 123 0.34 28.79 -11.16
C ASN A 123 1.50 28.36 -10.23
N PRO A 124 2.77 28.70 -10.54
CA PRO A 124 3.94 28.31 -9.74
C PRO A 124 3.91 28.82 -8.29
N GLU A 125 3.21 29.91 -8.03
CA GLU A 125 3.11 30.53 -6.69
C GLU A 125 2.01 29.86 -5.83
N SER A 126 1.18 29.03 -6.43
CA SER A 126 0.11 28.34 -5.72
C SER A 126 0.65 27.22 -4.83
N LYS A 127 -0.03 27.01 -3.71
CA LYS A 127 0.21 25.84 -2.83
C LYS A 127 -0.14 24.52 -3.51
N THR A 128 -1.06 24.55 -4.46
CA THR A 128 -1.54 23.39 -5.22
C THR A 128 -0.93 23.29 -6.60
N TYR A 129 0.18 24.00 -6.85
CA TYR A 129 0.86 24.00 -8.13
C TYR A 129 1.12 22.58 -8.66
N GLY A 130 0.72 22.36 -9.90
CA GLY A 130 0.98 21.15 -10.68
C GLY A 130 0.08 19.97 -10.40
N ILE A 131 -0.91 20.10 -9.49
CA ILE A 131 -1.88 19.04 -9.20
C ILE A 131 -3.25 19.31 -9.85
N TRP A 132 -4.10 18.30 -9.85
CA TRP A 132 -5.48 18.33 -10.31
C TRP A 132 -6.44 18.09 -9.16
N PRO A 133 -7.71 18.55 -9.24
CA PRO A 133 -8.76 18.07 -8.35
C PRO A 133 -9.07 16.60 -8.68
N TRP A 134 -9.70 15.90 -7.74
CA TRP A 134 -10.17 14.54 -7.99
C TRP A 134 -11.26 14.51 -9.08
N PHE A 135 -12.16 15.50 -9.04
CA PHE A 135 -13.35 15.56 -9.85
C PHE A 135 -13.57 16.96 -10.44
N LEU A 136 -14.27 17.02 -11.55
CA LEU A 136 -14.68 18.28 -12.18
C LEU A 136 -15.56 19.12 -11.24
N GLU A 137 -16.41 18.46 -10.44
CA GLU A 137 -17.39 19.09 -9.54
C GLU A 137 -16.79 19.77 -8.33
N GLU A 138 -15.55 19.42 -7.99
CA GLU A 138 -14.88 19.94 -6.80
C GLU A 138 -13.52 20.54 -7.13
N PRO A 139 -13.42 21.86 -7.34
CA PRO A 139 -12.14 22.50 -7.59
C PRO A 139 -11.19 22.37 -6.39
N LEU A 140 -9.87 22.47 -6.63
CA LEU A 140 -8.82 22.32 -5.60
C LEU A 140 -9.04 23.17 -4.35
N SER A 141 -9.65 24.36 -4.50
CA SER A 141 -9.96 25.26 -3.39
C SER A 141 -11.03 24.75 -2.42
N LYS A 142 -11.85 23.78 -2.85
CA LYS A 142 -12.89 23.15 -2.03
C LYS A 142 -12.46 21.81 -1.42
N MET A 143 -11.42 21.19 -1.98
CA MET A 143 -10.89 19.91 -1.43
C MET A 143 -10.33 20.11 -0.03
N SER A 144 -10.51 19.11 0.84
CA SER A 144 -10.13 19.23 2.26
C SER A 144 -9.41 17.98 2.79
N PRO A 145 -8.05 18.00 2.84
CA PRO A 145 -7.13 18.87 2.11
C PRO A 145 -6.99 18.40 0.63
N PRO A 146 -6.45 19.22 -0.29
CA PRO A 146 -6.07 18.78 -1.64
C PRO A 146 -5.17 17.55 -1.61
N ASP A 147 -5.27 16.69 -2.61
CA ASP A 147 -4.44 15.49 -2.72
C ASP A 147 -3.26 15.71 -3.68
N TRP A 148 -2.09 15.94 -3.11
CA TRP A 148 -0.87 16.17 -3.90
C TRP A 148 -0.41 14.94 -4.70
N ASN A 149 -0.92 13.73 -4.42
CA ASN A 149 -0.63 12.53 -5.21
C ASN A 149 -1.19 12.63 -6.64
N TRP A 150 -2.10 13.58 -6.91
CA TRP A 150 -2.69 13.73 -8.24
C TRP A 150 -1.68 14.22 -9.29
N ALA A 151 -0.60 14.89 -8.90
CA ALA A 151 0.53 15.13 -9.81
C ALA A 151 1.17 13.83 -10.29
N ASP A 152 1.35 12.87 -9.40
CA ASP A 152 1.91 11.55 -9.72
C ASP A 152 0.94 10.76 -10.62
N PHE A 153 -0.31 10.60 -10.22
CA PHE A 153 -1.31 9.82 -10.96
C PHE A 153 -1.60 10.35 -12.36
N CYS A 154 -1.78 11.67 -12.49
CA CYS A 154 -2.04 12.28 -13.80
C CYS A 154 -0.77 12.33 -14.65
N GLY A 155 0.38 12.66 -14.06
CA GLY A 155 1.68 12.70 -14.73
C GLY A 155 2.05 11.37 -15.38
N VAL A 156 1.77 10.24 -14.72
CA VAL A 156 1.95 8.90 -15.30
C VAL A 156 1.16 8.72 -16.60
N GLN A 157 -0.10 9.13 -16.64
CA GLN A 157 -0.93 8.98 -17.83
C GLN A 157 -0.48 9.90 -18.97
N LEU A 158 -0.19 11.15 -18.64
CA LEU A 158 0.29 12.13 -19.63
C LEU A 158 1.64 11.74 -20.25
N LEU A 159 2.55 11.15 -19.45
CA LEU A 159 3.80 10.61 -20.00
C LEU A 159 3.55 9.48 -21.00
N GLN A 160 2.62 8.58 -20.75
CA GLN A 160 2.26 7.53 -21.71
C GLN A 160 1.69 8.12 -23.01
N VAL A 161 0.87 9.17 -22.91
CA VAL A 161 0.38 9.89 -24.10
C VAL A 161 1.54 10.43 -24.94
N VAL A 162 2.50 11.10 -24.31
CA VAL A 162 3.62 11.71 -25.02
C VAL A 162 4.60 10.68 -25.58
N LEU A 163 4.91 9.66 -24.83
CA LEU A 163 5.88 8.63 -25.23
C LEU A 163 5.40 7.80 -26.43
N ASP A 164 4.11 7.48 -26.47
CA ASP A 164 3.58 6.53 -27.44
C ASP A 164 2.73 7.20 -28.55
N HIS A 165 2.15 8.36 -28.28
CA HIS A 165 1.14 8.93 -29.16
C HIS A 165 1.39 10.38 -29.60
N ARG A 166 2.48 11.02 -29.15
CA ARG A 166 2.74 12.45 -29.46
C ARG A 166 2.59 12.80 -30.94
N ALA A 167 3.13 11.98 -31.83
CA ALA A 167 3.08 12.22 -33.29
C ALA A 167 1.66 12.16 -33.88
N ARG A 168 0.70 11.63 -33.15
CA ARG A 168 -0.70 11.49 -33.57
C ARG A 168 -1.61 12.56 -32.99
N LEU A 169 -1.11 13.36 -32.03
CA LEU A 169 -1.87 14.47 -31.46
C LEU A 169 -1.78 15.71 -32.35
N SER A 170 -2.82 16.55 -32.29
CA SER A 170 -2.71 17.89 -32.82
C SER A 170 -1.58 18.66 -32.11
N PRO A 171 -0.87 19.56 -32.84
CA PRO A 171 0.25 20.32 -32.23
C PRO A 171 -0.14 21.08 -30.96
N GLU A 172 -1.37 21.60 -30.93
CA GLU A 172 -1.90 22.30 -29.75
C GLU A 172 -2.03 21.38 -28.54
N VAL A 173 -2.66 20.21 -28.71
CA VAL A 173 -2.83 19.24 -27.61
C VAL A 173 -1.48 18.69 -27.15
N ALA A 174 -0.57 18.40 -28.08
CA ALA A 174 0.78 17.97 -27.74
C ALA A 174 1.51 19.00 -26.87
N ALA A 175 1.41 20.29 -27.19
CA ALA A 175 2.00 21.37 -26.39
C ALA A 175 1.35 21.49 -25.00
N GLN A 176 0.03 21.34 -24.90
CA GLN A 176 -0.69 21.33 -23.62
C GLN A 176 -0.25 20.14 -22.73
N VAL A 177 -0.12 18.95 -23.30
CA VAL A 177 0.36 17.75 -22.58
C VAL A 177 1.79 17.97 -22.08
N ASP A 178 2.70 18.52 -22.91
CA ASP A 178 4.08 18.81 -22.52
C ASP A 178 4.15 19.81 -21.34
N ALA A 179 3.35 20.87 -21.39
CA ALA A 179 3.27 21.84 -20.31
C ALA A 179 2.74 21.20 -19.01
N ALA A 180 1.68 20.41 -19.12
CA ALA A 180 1.08 19.72 -17.98
C ALA A 180 2.04 18.72 -17.31
N ILE A 181 2.81 17.97 -18.08
CA ILE A 181 3.87 17.08 -17.57
C ILE A 181 4.93 17.90 -16.82
N ARG A 182 5.33 19.06 -17.35
CA ARG A 182 6.30 19.93 -16.68
C ARG A 182 5.80 20.39 -15.32
N HIS A 183 4.56 20.87 -15.24
CA HIS A 183 3.95 21.30 -13.98
C HIS A 183 3.86 20.13 -12.96
N ALA A 184 3.41 18.95 -13.40
CA ALA A 184 3.34 17.76 -12.57
C ALA A 184 4.73 17.34 -12.04
N ALA A 185 5.74 17.25 -12.90
CA ALA A 185 7.11 16.87 -12.52
C ALA A 185 7.72 17.85 -11.51
N ARG A 186 7.50 19.17 -11.69
CA ARG A 186 7.96 20.20 -10.74
C ARG A 186 7.19 20.16 -9.42
N SER A 187 5.90 19.85 -9.45
CA SER A 187 5.11 19.62 -8.23
C SER A 187 5.66 18.44 -7.43
N ILE A 188 5.94 17.32 -8.09
CA ILE A 188 6.54 16.12 -7.47
C ILE A 188 7.92 16.44 -6.89
N GLN A 189 8.76 17.18 -7.61
CA GLN A 189 10.06 17.63 -7.13
C GLN A 189 9.93 18.51 -5.88
N ARG A 190 9.02 19.47 -5.89
CA ARG A 190 8.75 20.39 -4.76
C ARG A 190 8.28 19.65 -3.53
N ARG A 191 7.37 18.67 -3.70
CA ARG A 191 6.83 17.87 -2.60
C ARG A 191 7.86 16.90 -2.03
N ASN A 192 8.72 16.33 -2.85
CA ASN A 192 9.84 15.46 -2.50
C ASN A 192 9.48 14.33 -1.52
N VAL A 193 8.49 13.52 -1.87
CA VAL A 193 8.03 12.39 -1.04
C VAL A 193 9.16 11.42 -0.75
N GLY A 194 9.31 11.04 0.51
CA GLY A 194 10.34 10.11 0.96
C GLY A 194 10.05 8.65 0.58
N PRO A 195 11.06 7.75 0.70
CA PRO A 195 10.96 6.35 0.26
C PRO A 195 9.96 5.51 1.07
N GLY A 196 9.59 5.95 2.28
CA GLY A 196 8.63 5.24 3.12
C GLY A 196 7.18 5.25 2.59
N TYR A 197 6.84 6.14 1.65
CA TYR A 197 5.56 6.15 0.96
C TYR A 197 5.70 5.44 -0.39
N THR A 198 5.79 4.12 -0.35
CA THR A 198 6.28 3.25 -1.41
C THR A 198 5.71 3.54 -2.80
N ASN A 199 4.41 3.43 -2.98
CA ASN A 199 3.76 3.57 -4.29
C ASN A 199 3.94 4.97 -4.89
N ILE A 200 3.82 6.03 -4.09
CA ILE A 200 4.01 7.41 -4.54
C ILE A 200 5.49 7.74 -4.79
N ALA A 201 6.38 7.16 -3.98
CA ALA A 201 7.81 7.33 -4.20
C ALA A 201 8.26 6.75 -5.56
N ILE A 202 7.77 5.54 -5.92
CA ILE A 202 8.06 4.89 -7.21
C ILE A 202 7.39 5.65 -8.36
N MET A 203 6.11 5.99 -8.22
CA MET A 203 5.35 6.70 -9.24
C MET A 203 5.97 8.07 -9.56
N GLY A 204 6.31 8.83 -8.52
CA GLY A 204 6.97 10.12 -8.69
C GLY A 204 8.39 10.00 -9.25
N ALA A 205 9.11 8.89 -8.96
CA ALA A 205 10.40 8.60 -9.60
C ALA A 205 10.22 8.32 -11.09
N TYR A 206 9.21 7.53 -11.47
CA TYR A 206 8.87 7.30 -12.87
C TYR A 206 8.59 8.63 -13.60
N VAL A 207 7.69 9.47 -13.06
CA VAL A 207 7.31 10.73 -13.71
C VAL A 207 8.52 11.65 -13.86
N THR A 208 9.31 11.84 -12.80
CA THR A 208 10.43 12.80 -12.83
C THR A 208 11.60 12.31 -13.66
N LEU A 209 11.98 11.03 -13.56
CA LEU A 209 13.12 10.47 -14.29
C LEU A 209 12.83 10.39 -15.79
N VAL A 210 11.67 9.83 -16.17
CA VAL A 210 11.33 9.66 -17.59
C VAL A 210 11.07 11.01 -18.26
N ALA A 211 10.40 11.98 -17.59
CA ALA A 211 10.25 13.32 -18.11
C ALA A 211 11.61 14.01 -18.30
N ALA A 212 12.50 13.90 -17.31
CA ALA A 212 13.84 14.49 -17.39
C ALA A 212 14.69 13.91 -18.54
N GLU A 213 14.59 12.60 -18.79
CA GLU A 213 15.28 11.95 -19.91
C GLU A 213 14.65 12.29 -21.27
N TYR A 214 13.30 12.38 -21.33
CA TYR A 214 12.60 12.66 -22.56
C TYR A 214 12.78 14.11 -23.02
N TYR A 215 12.63 15.06 -22.08
CA TYR A 215 12.74 16.50 -22.37
C TYR A 215 14.15 17.06 -22.18
N GLN A 216 15.12 16.23 -21.78
CA GLN A 216 16.50 16.63 -21.51
C GLN A 216 16.62 17.76 -20.48
N TRP A 217 15.93 17.61 -19.32
CA TRP A 217 16.02 18.55 -18.20
C TRP A 217 17.08 18.11 -17.18
N PRO A 218 18.29 18.69 -17.24
CA PRO A 218 19.44 18.19 -16.46
C PRO A 218 19.24 18.33 -14.94
N ASP A 219 18.67 19.43 -14.49
CA ASP A 219 18.38 19.68 -13.07
C ASP A 219 17.36 18.70 -12.49
N LEU A 220 16.33 18.39 -13.26
CA LEU A 220 15.33 17.39 -12.87
C LEU A 220 15.93 15.98 -12.92
N LYS A 221 16.83 15.69 -13.87
CA LYS A 221 17.50 14.38 -13.98
C LYS A 221 18.38 14.12 -12.74
N GLU A 222 19.17 15.07 -12.31
CA GLU A 222 19.98 14.97 -11.10
C GLU A 222 19.12 14.64 -9.88
N TYR A 223 18.05 15.39 -9.67
CA TYR A 223 17.08 15.14 -8.61
C TYR A 223 16.45 13.74 -8.68
N ALA A 224 15.97 13.34 -9.86
CA ALA A 224 15.25 12.07 -10.05
C ALA A 224 16.17 10.86 -9.83
N VAL A 225 17.41 10.92 -10.30
CA VAL A 225 18.45 9.89 -10.08
C VAL A 225 18.77 9.76 -8.58
N ALA A 226 19.03 10.88 -7.89
CA ALA A 226 19.31 10.86 -6.47
C ALA A 226 18.12 10.29 -5.66
N ARG A 227 16.90 10.69 -6.01
CA ARG A 227 15.67 10.18 -5.39
C ARG A 227 15.50 8.67 -5.60
N TRP A 228 15.73 8.17 -6.83
CA TRP A 228 15.57 6.75 -7.14
C TRP A 228 16.62 5.90 -6.43
N ARG A 229 17.90 6.32 -6.43
CA ARG A 229 18.97 5.66 -5.65
C ARG A 229 18.61 5.57 -4.16
N LYS A 230 18.09 6.67 -3.57
CA LYS A 230 17.65 6.69 -2.17
C LYS A 230 16.51 5.71 -1.90
N PHE A 231 15.55 5.57 -2.83
CA PHE A 231 14.47 4.60 -2.70
C PHE A 231 15.00 3.17 -2.76
N CYS A 232 15.87 2.86 -3.73
CA CYS A 232 16.46 1.53 -3.89
C CYS A 232 17.30 1.14 -2.67
N GLU A 233 18.10 2.05 -2.14
CA GLU A 233 18.89 1.81 -0.93
C GLU A 233 18.00 1.56 0.30
N HIS A 234 16.95 2.36 0.47
CA HIS A 234 15.96 2.15 1.53
C HIS A 234 15.29 0.76 1.43
N THR A 235 14.86 0.36 0.23
CA THR A 235 14.26 -0.96 -0.02
C THR A 235 15.24 -2.09 0.26
N ARG A 236 16.51 -1.94 -0.14
CA ARG A 236 17.57 -2.93 0.13
C ARG A 236 17.85 -3.07 1.63
N GLN A 237 17.89 -1.97 2.37
CA GLN A 237 18.09 -1.98 3.81
C GLN A 237 16.95 -2.67 4.57
N LEU A 238 15.71 -2.56 4.10
CA LEU A 238 14.55 -3.22 4.68
C LEU A 238 14.38 -4.68 4.19
N GLY A 239 14.96 -5.02 3.04
CA GLY A 239 14.65 -6.28 2.35
C GLY A 239 13.25 -6.32 1.75
N GLY A 240 12.62 -5.16 1.53
CA GLY A 240 11.26 -5.00 1.01
C GLY A 240 10.74 -3.57 1.11
N PHE A 241 9.46 -3.39 0.96
CA PHE A 241 8.81 -2.07 1.00
C PHE A 241 8.39 -1.65 2.40
N SER A 242 8.37 -0.34 2.67
CA SER A 242 7.78 0.21 3.91
C SER A 242 6.26 -0.03 4.00
N GLU A 243 5.56 -0.02 2.86
CA GLU A 243 4.18 -0.53 2.75
C GLU A 243 4.23 -2.05 2.54
N PHE A 244 4.76 -2.74 3.54
CA PHE A 244 5.12 -4.15 3.50
C PHE A 244 3.93 -5.06 3.24
N ASN A 245 4.20 -6.15 2.53
CA ASN A 245 3.31 -7.29 2.34
C ASN A 245 1.87 -6.86 2.02
N SER A 246 1.74 -5.94 1.05
CA SER A 246 0.47 -5.29 0.71
C SER A 246 -0.15 -5.85 -0.57
N PRO A 247 -1.25 -6.62 -0.50
CA PRO A 247 -1.93 -7.12 -1.70
C PRO A 247 -2.48 -6.03 -2.62
N THR A 248 -2.55 -4.79 -2.14
CA THR A 248 -2.98 -3.63 -2.93
C THR A 248 -1.80 -2.85 -3.48
N TYR A 249 -0.89 -2.40 -2.60
CA TYR A 249 0.13 -1.42 -3.00
C TYR A 249 1.38 -2.05 -3.61
N THR A 250 1.67 -3.32 -3.32
CA THR A 250 2.75 -4.03 -4.04
C THR A 250 2.41 -4.19 -5.53
N LEU A 251 1.12 -4.38 -5.88
CA LEU A 251 0.70 -4.42 -7.29
C LEU A 251 0.79 -3.05 -7.97
N VAL A 252 0.44 -1.97 -7.27
CA VAL A 252 0.66 -0.61 -7.79
C VAL A 252 2.15 -0.39 -8.02
N ALA A 253 3.00 -0.75 -7.05
CA ALA A 253 4.45 -0.64 -7.18
C ALA A 253 4.97 -1.43 -8.39
N LEU A 254 4.55 -2.68 -8.59
CA LEU A 254 4.91 -3.49 -9.75
C LEU A 254 4.51 -2.83 -11.07
N THR A 255 3.33 -2.24 -11.14
CA THR A 255 2.87 -1.55 -12.35
C THR A 255 3.78 -0.36 -12.70
N GLU A 256 4.14 0.45 -11.71
CA GLU A 256 5.03 1.60 -11.94
C GLU A 256 6.47 1.15 -12.24
N LEU A 257 6.95 0.11 -11.59
CA LEU A 257 8.26 -0.49 -11.88
C LEU A 257 8.30 -1.05 -13.31
N GLY A 258 7.23 -1.73 -13.76
CA GLY A 258 7.11 -2.18 -15.15
C GLY A 258 7.15 -1.03 -16.15
N ARG A 259 6.51 0.11 -15.85
CA ARG A 259 6.63 1.33 -16.66
C ARG A 259 8.07 1.85 -16.69
N MET A 260 8.76 1.83 -15.55
CA MET A 260 10.18 2.23 -15.48
C MET A 260 11.07 1.30 -16.31
N GLN A 261 10.85 -0.01 -16.28
CA GLN A 261 11.58 -0.98 -17.11
C GLN A 261 11.43 -0.71 -18.61
N LEU A 262 10.25 -0.26 -19.03
CA LEU A 262 9.97 0.08 -20.42
C LEU A 262 10.59 1.41 -20.87
N HIS A 263 10.54 2.43 -20.02
CA HIS A 263 10.74 3.81 -20.44
C HIS A 263 12.05 4.44 -19.96
N VAL A 264 12.61 4.01 -18.83
CA VAL A 264 13.90 4.53 -18.32
C VAL A 264 15.04 4.12 -19.26
N ARG A 265 15.88 5.10 -19.66
CA ARG A 265 16.97 4.90 -20.61
C ARG A 265 18.34 4.72 -19.93
N ASP A 266 18.54 5.39 -18.80
CA ASP A 266 19.78 5.30 -18.04
C ASP A 266 20.03 3.85 -17.57
N PRO A 267 21.17 3.24 -17.95
CA PRO A 267 21.43 1.82 -17.67
C PRO A 267 21.48 1.48 -16.17
N GLU A 268 22.02 2.38 -15.35
CA GLU A 268 22.08 2.18 -13.90
C GLU A 268 20.68 2.23 -13.30
N MET A 269 19.87 3.20 -13.69
CA MET A 269 18.50 3.34 -13.18
C MET A 269 17.63 2.14 -13.60
N ARG A 270 17.83 1.60 -14.80
CA ARG A 270 17.16 0.36 -15.25
C ARG A 270 17.55 -0.83 -14.38
N ARG A 271 18.86 -1.04 -14.18
CA ARG A 271 19.34 -2.13 -13.32
C ARG A 271 18.75 -2.04 -11.90
N LEU A 272 18.74 -0.85 -11.31
CA LEU A 272 18.12 -0.62 -10.00
C LEU A 272 16.61 -0.88 -10.03
N THR A 273 15.93 -0.56 -11.12
CA THR A 273 14.50 -0.86 -11.30
C THR A 273 14.24 -2.36 -11.35
N ASP A 274 15.08 -3.12 -12.09
CA ASP A 274 14.98 -4.58 -12.17
C ASP A 274 15.19 -5.24 -10.80
N GLU A 275 16.12 -4.73 -10.01
CA GLU A 275 16.38 -5.18 -8.64
C GLU A 275 15.15 -4.98 -7.74
N VAL A 276 14.53 -3.80 -7.77
CA VAL A 276 13.32 -3.49 -6.97
C VAL A 276 12.10 -4.27 -7.47
N TYR A 277 11.97 -4.45 -8.79
CA TYR A 277 10.91 -5.26 -9.39
C TYR A 277 10.99 -6.71 -8.92
N ARG A 278 12.19 -7.28 -8.91
CA ARG A 278 12.43 -8.62 -8.38
C ARG A 278 12.10 -8.70 -6.88
N THR A 279 12.51 -7.71 -6.08
CA THR A 279 12.19 -7.65 -4.64
C THR A 279 10.68 -7.67 -4.39
N ALA A 280 9.88 -6.96 -5.21
CA ALA A 280 8.42 -6.98 -5.11
C ALA A 280 7.85 -8.39 -5.36
N TRP A 281 8.34 -9.11 -6.37
CA TRP A 281 7.91 -10.47 -6.66
C TRP A 281 8.36 -11.48 -5.60
N GLU A 282 9.58 -11.31 -5.06
CA GLU A 282 10.08 -12.13 -3.95
C GLU A 282 9.22 -11.96 -2.69
N GLU A 283 8.76 -10.74 -2.38
CA GLU A 283 7.84 -10.50 -1.27
C GLU A 283 6.52 -11.23 -1.47
N ILE A 284 5.93 -11.15 -2.68
CA ILE A 284 4.68 -11.87 -2.99
C ILE A 284 4.88 -13.39 -2.87
N SER A 285 5.89 -13.93 -3.55
CA SER A 285 6.15 -15.38 -3.61
C SER A 285 6.44 -15.97 -2.23
N ARG A 286 7.15 -15.22 -1.40
CA ARG A 286 7.53 -15.62 -0.03
C ARG A 286 6.32 -15.80 0.87
N HIS A 287 5.32 -14.92 0.78
CA HIS A 287 4.13 -14.91 1.64
C HIS A 287 2.91 -15.62 1.03
N PHE A 288 3.00 -16.07 -0.21
CA PHE A 288 1.86 -16.71 -0.87
C PHE A 288 1.62 -18.11 -0.34
N HIS A 289 0.37 -18.41 0.07
CA HIS A 289 -0.07 -19.71 0.52
C HIS A 289 -0.74 -20.47 -0.62
N ALA A 290 0.02 -21.33 -1.28
CA ALA A 290 -0.41 -22.07 -2.47
C ALA A 290 -1.71 -22.87 -2.26
N PRO A 291 -1.92 -23.63 -1.15
CA PRO A 291 -3.12 -24.43 -0.96
C PRO A 291 -4.42 -23.63 -0.95
N THR A 292 -4.45 -22.45 -0.32
CA THR A 292 -5.65 -21.60 -0.28
C THR A 292 -5.66 -20.52 -1.35
N ARG A 293 -4.57 -20.35 -2.09
CA ARG A 293 -4.35 -19.24 -3.04
C ARG A 293 -4.60 -17.87 -2.41
N GLN A 294 -4.21 -17.74 -1.14
CA GLN A 294 -4.27 -16.47 -0.43
C GLN A 294 -2.86 -15.92 -0.21
N TRP A 295 -2.78 -14.62 -0.10
CA TRP A 295 -1.54 -13.95 0.25
C TRP A 295 -1.48 -13.82 1.77
N GLY A 296 -0.56 -14.56 2.42
CA GLY A 296 -0.42 -14.61 3.87
C GLY A 296 -0.04 -13.28 4.49
N GLY A 297 -0.69 -12.95 5.61
CA GLY A 297 -0.39 -11.73 6.39
C GLY A 297 0.89 -11.83 7.24
N PRO A 298 1.20 -10.80 8.02
CA PRO A 298 0.40 -9.59 8.24
C PRO A 298 0.48 -8.60 7.07
N HIS A 299 -0.54 -7.76 6.89
CA HIS A 299 -0.56 -6.76 5.82
C HIS A 299 -0.54 -5.34 6.35
N SER A 300 0.37 -4.50 5.85
CA SER A 300 0.40 -3.07 6.17
C SER A 300 -0.79 -2.33 5.59
N ARG A 301 -1.22 -2.71 4.37
CA ARG A 301 -2.31 -2.09 3.61
C ARG A 301 -3.05 -3.16 2.80
N SER A 302 -4.33 -3.36 3.10
CA SER A 302 -5.23 -4.23 2.35
C SER A 302 -6.66 -3.74 2.45
N TYR A 303 -7.39 -3.68 1.33
CA TYR A 303 -8.80 -3.28 1.28
C TYR A 303 -9.77 -4.45 1.37
N SER A 304 -9.27 -5.66 1.41
CA SER A 304 -10.06 -6.90 1.60
C SER A 304 -9.28 -7.89 2.44
N THR A 305 -9.96 -8.80 3.13
CA THR A 305 -9.29 -9.86 3.88
C THR A 305 -8.96 -11.05 2.97
N LEU A 306 -9.91 -11.53 2.17
CA LEU A 306 -9.59 -12.49 1.10
C LEU A 306 -8.98 -11.78 -0.10
N LEU A 307 -8.12 -12.48 -0.82
CA LEU A 307 -7.49 -11.98 -2.04
C LEU A 307 -8.56 -11.68 -3.09
N ARG A 308 -8.59 -10.46 -3.58
CA ARG A 308 -9.60 -9.96 -4.53
C ARG A 308 -9.50 -10.67 -5.88
N PRO A 309 -10.62 -10.83 -6.61
CA PRO A 309 -10.62 -11.48 -7.93
C PRO A 309 -9.69 -10.81 -8.96
N ASP A 310 -9.55 -9.47 -8.93
CA ASP A 310 -8.64 -8.72 -9.80
C ASP A 310 -7.17 -9.01 -9.50
N VAL A 311 -6.80 -9.19 -8.22
CA VAL A 311 -5.45 -9.60 -7.80
C VAL A 311 -5.15 -11.05 -8.22
N GLN A 312 -6.12 -11.96 -8.05
CA GLN A 312 -6.01 -13.34 -8.51
C GLN A 312 -5.81 -13.39 -10.03
N ALA A 313 -6.60 -12.63 -10.77
CA ALA A 313 -6.50 -12.51 -12.21
C ALA A 313 -5.14 -11.94 -12.65
N PHE A 314 -4.62 -10.93 -11.96
CA PHE A 314 -3.28 -10.40 -12.19
C PHE A 314 -2.22 -11.50 -12.02
N LEU A 315 -2.21 -12.23 -10.91
CA LEU A 315 -1.24 -13.31 -10.65
C LEU A 315 -1.32 -14.42 -11.70
N SER A 316 -2.53 -14.79 -12.14
CA SER A 316 -2.72 -15.75 -13.22
C SER A 316 -2.09 -15.26 -14.53
N ARG A 317 -2.31 -14.01 -14.91
CA ARG A 317 -1.73 -13.45 -16.14
C ARG A 317 -0.22 -13.25 -16.05
N ALA A 318 0.28 -12.81 -14.92
CA ALA A 318 1.72 -12.63 -14.68
C ALA A 318 2.51 -13.95 -14.78
N THR A 319 1.84 -15.08 -14.63
CA THR A 319 2.39 -16.43 -14.79
C THR A 319 1.93 -17.12 -16.10
N ASP A 320 1.42 -16.37 -17.09
CA ASP A 320 0.83 -16.89 -18.35
C ASP A 320 -0.20 -18.00 -18.13
N GLY A 321 -0.97 -17.93 -17.04
CA GLY A 321 -1.99 -18.91 -16.68
C GLY A 321 -1.46 -20.21 -16.07
N ARG A 322 -0.16 -20.32 -15.77
CA ARG A 322 0.41 -21.48 -15.05
C ARG A 322 -0.08 -21.57 -13.62
N LEU A 323 -0.35 -20.44 -12.99
CA LEU A 323 -1.06 -20.41 -11.71
C LEU A 323 -2.57 -20.56 -11.99
N PRO A 324 -3.21 -21.64 -11.56
CA PRO A 324 -4.60 -21.94 -11.92
C PRO A 324 -5.59 -21.10 -11.08
N MET A 325 -5.61 -19.81 -11.33
CA MET A 325 -6.56 -18.83 -10.77
C MET A 325 -7.52 -18.33 -11.85
N PRO A 326 -8.67 -17.75 -11.47
CA PRO A 326 -9.56 -17.10 -12.44
C PRO A 326 -8.79 -16.04 -13.23
N ARG A 327 -8.89 -16.10 -14.57
CA ARG A 327 -8.15 -15.15 -15.43
C ARG A 327 -8.70 -13.73 -15.36
N GLY A 328 -9.99 -13.56 -15.08
CA GLY A 328 -10.67 -12.26 -15.07
C GLY A 328 -10.50 -11.48 -16.38
N GLU A 329 -11.20 -10.37 -16.50
CA GLU A 329 -11.01 -9.45 -17.61
C GLU A 329 -9.77 -8.59 -17.41
N PRO A 330 -8.93 -8.40 -18.44
CA PRO A 330 -7.79 -7.51 -18.36
C PRO A 330 -8.25 -6.05 -18.21
N SER A 331 -7.49 -5.25 -17.49
CA SER A 331 -7.73 -3.80 -17.44
C SER A 331 -7.36 -3.15 -18.78
N ILE A 332 -7.90 -1.95 -19.03
CA ILE A 332 -7.62 -1.18 -20.27
C ILE A 332 -6.12 -0.83 -20.44
N SER A 333 -5.29 -0.98 -19.43
CA SER A 333 -3.86 -0.65 -19.47
C SER A 333 -2.94 -1.87 -19.50
N GLU A 334 -3.44 -3.09 -19.32
CA GLU A 334 -2.58 -4.28 -19.15
C GLU A 334 -1.75 -4.65 -20.37
N HIS A 335 -2.22 -4.34 -21.58
CA HIS A 335 -1.46 -4.61 -22.79
C HIS A 335 -0.20 -3.73 -22.92
N ARG A 336 -0.15 -2.59 -22.20
CA ARG A 336 0.97 -1.63 -22.24
C ARG A 336 2.15 -2.06 -21.39
N VAL A 337 1.89 -2.59 -20.22
CA VAL A 337 2.90 -2.85 -19.20
C VAL A 337 2.85 -4.34 -18.86
N PRO A 338 3.64 -5.16 -19.55
CA PRO A 338 3.78 -6.56 -19.17
C PRO A 338 4.45 -6.64 -17.79
N LEU A 339 3.88 -7.46 -16.91
CA LEU A 339 4.34 -7.62 -15.53
C LEU A 339 4.63 -9.11 -15.25
N PRO A 340 5.57 -9.76 -15.97
CA PRO A 340 5.82 -11.18 -15.80
C PRO A 340 6.41 -11.49 -14.44
N CYS A 341 5.92 -12.56 -13.81
CA CYS A 341 6.56 -13.14 -12.65
C CYS A 341 7.90 -13.76 -13.06
N PRO A 342 9.01 -13.52 -12.31
CA PRO A 342 10.25 -14.25 -12.52
C PRO A 342 10.03 -15.77 -12.42
N ARG A 343 10.49 -16.51 -13.44
CA ARG A 343 10.23 -17.96 -13.59
C ARG A 343 10.68 -18.79 -12.39
N ASP A 344 11.80 -18.43 -11.79
CA ASP A 344 12.37 -19.11 -10.63
C ASP A 344 11.54 -18.94 -9.35
N LEU A 345 10.64 -17.95 -9.29
CA LEU A 345 9.73 -17.73 -8.15
C LEU A 345 8.40 -18.46 -8.29
N GLU A 346 8.02 -18.89 -9.51
CA GLU A 346 6.72 -19.52 -9.78
C GLU A 346 6.42 -20.77 -8.94
N PRO A 347 7.39 -21.66 -8.62
CA PRO A 347 7.12 -22.83 -7.76
C PRO A 347 6.52 -22.47 -6.40
N SER A 348 6.87 -21.30 -5.84
CA SER A 348 6.31 -20.83 -4.56
C SER A 348 4.81 -20.56 -4.59
N PHE A 349 4.25 -20.32 -5.79
CA PHE A 349 2.82 -20.08 -5.97
C PHE A 349 2.00 -21.37 -6.17
N THR A 350 2.66 -22.48 -6.48
CA THR A 350 1.99 -23.74 -6.83
C THR A 350 2.17 -24.83 -5.79
N THR A 351 3.26 -24.79 -5.02
CA THR A 351 3.65 -25.89 -4.13
C THR A 351 4.07 -25.38 -2.76
N LEU A 352 3.50 -26.00 -1.73
CA LEU A 352 3.91 -25.85 -0.34
C LEU A 352 3.82 -27.24 0.32
N THR A 353 4.93 -27.97 0.33
CA THR A 353 4.99 -29.33 0.89
C THR A 353 5.42 -29.34 2.35
N GLU A 354 6.29 -28.42 2.73
CA GLU A 354 6.84 -28.34 4.08
C GLU A 354 6.48 -26.99 4.74
N PRO A 355 6.22 -26.98 6.04
CA PRO A 355 5.97 -25.75 6.77
C PRO A 355 7.21 -24.83 6.76
N ARG A 356 6.97 -23.52 6.70
CA ARG A 356 8.02 -22.51 6.81
C ARG A 356 7.56 -21.31 7.61
N GLU A 357 8.44 -20.74 8.40
CA GLU A 357 8.22 -19.48 9.10
C GLU A 357 9.10 -18.39 8.48
N ILE A 358 8.49 -17.26 8.18
CA ILE A 358 9.15 -16.10 7.60
C ILE A 358 9.09 -14.98 8.63
N ARG A 359 10.24 -14.45 9.01
CA ARG A 359 10.35 -13.25 9.83
C ARG A 359 11.05 -12.18 9.01
N GLN A 360 10.39 -11.04 8.85
CA GLN A 360 10.90 -9.94 8.03
C GLN A 360 10.83 -8.62 8.81
N THR A 361 11.92 -7.85 8.79
CA THR A 361 11.92 -6.47 9.28
C THR A 361 11.27 -5.58 8.25
N PHE A 362 10.09 -5.06 8.54
CA PHE A 362 9.32 -4.19 7.66
C PHE A 362 9.67 -2.71 7.84
N VAL A 363 10.01 -2.31 9.06
CA VAL A 363 10.47 -0.96 9.35
C VAL A 363 11.70 -1.05 10.24
N LYS A 364 12.82 -0.52 9.75
CA LYS A 364 14.07 -0.45 10.50
C LYS A 364 14.05 0.80 11.38
N ALA A 365 14.14 0.60 12.67
CA ALA A 365 14.18 1.63 13.70
C ALA A 365 14.84 1.03 14.95
N ASP A 366 15.10 1.85 15.99
CA ASP A 366 15.57 1.36 17.30
C ASP A 366 14.67 0.24 17.84
N ARG A 367 13.38 0.33 17.52
CA ARG A 367 12.39 -0.72 17.75
C ARG A 367 11.73 -1.08 16.43
N PRO A 368 12.21 -2.11 15.75
CA PRO A 368 11.76 -2.45 14.40
C PRO A 368 10.31 -2.92 14.37
N VAL A 369 9.64 -2.73 13.24
CA VAL A 369 8.41 -3.46 12.91
C VAL A 369 8.81 -4.76 12.25
N ILE A 370 8.42 -5.88 12.86
CA ILE A 370 8.72 -7.22 12.38
C ILE A 370 7.41 -7.95 12.10
N GLY A 371 7.25 -8.45 10.89
CA GLY A 371 6.19 -9.39 10.53
C GLY A 371 6.68 -10.83 10.67
N THR A 372 5.81 -11.69 11.17
CA THR A 372 6.00 -13.14 11.16
C THR A 372 4.86 -13.75 10.37
N THR A 373 5.19 -14.57 9.38
CA THR A 373 4.22 -15.35 8.57
C THR A 373 4.58 -16.81 8.68
N TYR A 374 3.69 -17.62 9.19
CA TYR A 374 3.82 -19.07 9.17
C TYR A 374 2.95 -19.66 8.08
N LEU A 375 3.57 -20.44 7.21
CA LEU A 375 2.93 -21.15 6.11
C LEU A 375 3.03 -22.66 6.40
N ASP A 376 1.91 -23.29 6.70
CA ASP A 376 1.73 -24.74 6.81
C ASP A 376 0.88 -25.21 5.61
N PRO A 377 1.07 -26.40 5.03
CA PRO A 377 0.21 -26.88 3.93
C PRO A 377 -1.31 -26.83 4.21
N ALA A 378 -1.75 -26.80 5.46
CA ALA A 378 -3.17 -26.70 5.83
C ALA A 378 -3.64 -25.27 6.10
N PHE A 379 -2.74 -24.33 6.44
CA PHE A 379 -3.09 -22.96 6.82
C PHE A 379 -1.91 -22.00 6.72
N THR A 380 -2.22 -20.70 6.79
CA THR A 380 -1.22 -19.66 7.06
C THR A 380 -1.71 -18.74 8.17
N LEU A 381 -0.78 -18.33 9.04
CA LEU A 381 -1.03 -17.39 10.14
C LEU A 381 0.05 -16.32 10.12
N GLY A 382 -0.36 -15.06 10.11
CA GLY A 382 0.55 -13.93 10.13
C GLY A 382 0.22 -12.91 11.21
N SER A 383 1.25 -12.43 11.90
CA SER A 383 1.14 -11.35 12.87
C SER A 383 2.28 -10.35 12.77
N VAL A 384 2.05 -9.12 13.21
CA VAL A 384 3.08 -8.09 13.34
C VAL A 384 3.40 -7.86 14.82
N ASN A 385 4.68 -7.70 15.14
CA ASN A 385 5.10 -7.51 16.54
C ASN A 385 4.52 -6.24 17.17
N ARG A 386 4.20 -5.22 16.36
CA ARG A 386 3.49 -4.00 16.77
C ARG A 386 2.75 -3.39 15.60
N GLY A 387 1.50 -3.02 15.81
CA GLY A 387 0.63 -2.41 14.80
C GLY A 387 -0.58 -1.75 15.43
N ASP A 388 -1.47 -1.27 14.60
CA ASP A 388 -2.78 -0.74 14.98
C ASP A 388 -3.90 -1.47 14.23
N PHE A 389 -5.14 -1.26 14.67
CA PHE A 389 -6.34 -1.84 14.04
C PHE A 389 -7.00 -0.88 13.03
N TRP A 390 -6.21 -0.18 12.23
CA TRP A 390 -6.77 0.57 11.12
C TRP A 390 -7.41 -0.35 10.07
N ASN A 391 -8.56 0.05 9.51
CA ASN A 391 -9.36 -0.76 8.57
C ASN A 391 -8.57 -1.27 7.35
N GLN A 392 -7.47 -0.63 7.00
CA GLN A 392 -6.58 -1.07 5.92
C GLN A 392 -5.45 -1.99 6.40
N ARG A 393 -5.35 -2.32 7.68
CA ARG A 393 -4.32 -3.21 8.22
C ARG A 393 -4.88 -4.58 8.58
N ARG A 394 -4.00 -5.56 8.50
CA ARG A 394 -4.25 -6.93 8.96
C ARG A 394 -3.11 -7.31 9.91
N ALA A 395 -3.18 -6.79 11.13
CA ALA A 395 -2.14 -6.97 12.13
C ALA A 395 -2.01 -8.43 12.59
N LEU A 396 -3.12 -9.17 12.63
CA LEU A 396 -3.21 -10.59 12.90
C LEU A 396 -4.29 -11.19 12.00
N VAL A 397 -3.88 -12.09 11.10
CA VAL A 397 -4.76 -12.72 10.12
C VAL A 397 -4.31 -14.13 9.80
N ALA A 398 -5.27 -15.04 9.62
CA ALA A 398 -5.02 -16.42 9.20
C ALA A 398 -5.91 -16.81 8.03
N TYR A 399 -5.44 -17.78 7.22
CA TYR A 399 -6.21 -18.37 6.14
C TYR A 399 -6.08 -19.89 6.16
N TRP A 400 -7.16 -20.60 5.85
CA TRP A 400 -7.23 -22.05 5.73
C TRP A 400 -8.32 -22.47 4.76
N GLY A 401 -8.52 -23.78 4.58
CA GLY A 401 -9.48 -24.34 3.64
C GLY A 401 -8.83 -24.64 2.29
N THR A 402 -9.57 -24.43 1.21
CA THR A 402 -9.12 -24.73 -0.15
C THR A 402 -9.01 -23.46 -1.01
N ALA A 403 -8.43 -23.63 -2.19
CA ALA A 403 -8.34 -22.56 -3.18
C ALA A 403 -9.71 -22.02 -3.64
N THR A 404 -10.74 -22.87 -3.64
CA THR A 404 -12.11 -22.52 -4.05
C THR A 404 -12.99 -22.12 -2.88
N GLU A 405 -12.69 -22.60 -1.70
CA GLU A 405 -13.42 -22.28 -0.45
C GLU A 405 -12.45 -21.85 0.67
N PRO A 406 -11.75 -20.75 0.48
CA PRO A 406 -10.89 -20.23 1.53
C PRO A 406 -11.70 -19.70 2.71
N SER A 407 -11.15 -19.86 3.88
CA SER A 407 -11.63 -19.28 5.15
C SER A 407 -10.58 -18.36 5.74
N TYR A 408 -11.00 -17.43 6.59
CA TYR A 408 -10.07 -16.59 7.32
C TYR A 408 -10.50 -16.31 8.76
N LEU A 409 -9.52 -16.00 9.60
CA LEU A 409 -9.66 -15.27 10.84
C LEU A 409 -9.01 -13.89 10.67
N HIS A 410 -9.72 -12.83 11.03
CA HIS A 410 -9.16 -11.47 11.11
C HIS A 410 -9.49 -10.87 12.49
N VAL A 411 -8.46 -10.51 13.25
CA VAL A 411 -8.64 -9.86 14.56
C VAL A 411 -8.73 -8.35 14.35
N ARG A 412 -9.79 -7.73 14.88
CA ARG A 412 -10.11 -6.32 14.74
C ARG A 412 -10.45 -5.70 16.09
N PHE A 413 -10.27 -4.41 16.23
CA PHE A 413 -10.84 -3.65 17.33
C PHE A 413 -11.78 -2.58 16.76
N LEU A 414 -13.03 -2.54 17.21
CA LEU A 414 -14.06 -1.67 16.67
C LEU A 414 -14.50 -0.64 17.71
N ARG A 415 -14.76 0.58 17.22
CA ARG A 415 -15.52 1.65 17.87
C ARG A 415 -16.70 1.99 16.99
N ASP A 416 -17.92 1.87 17.51
CA ASP A 416 -19.14 2.16 16.77
C ASP A 416 -19.15 1.48 15.38
N GLU A 417 -18.82 0.17 15.37
CA GLU A 417 -18.74 -0.72 14.20
C GLU A 417 -17.58 -0.42 13.22
N TYR A 418 -16.75 0.61 13.46
CA TYR A 418 -15.63 0.97 12.60
C TYR A 418 -14.30 0.64 13.27
N ASP A 419 -13.30 0.24 12.46
CA ASP A 419 -11.96 -0.11 12.97
C ASP A 419 -11.29 1.06 13.68
N PHE A 420 -10.80 0.81 14.89
CA PHE A 420 -10.30 1.82 15.82
C PHE A 420 -8.77 1.79 15.92
N ALA A 421 -8.10 2.69 15.22
CA ALA A 421 -6.64 2.74 15.16
C ALA A 421 -5.96 3.11 16.48
N ALA A 422 -6.68 3.73 17.44
CA ALA A 422 -6.12 3.99 18.76
C ALA A 422 -5.90 2.69 19.57
N ALA A 423 -6.60 1.61 19.25
CA ALA A 423 -6.26 0.28 19.75
C ALA A 423 -4.98 -0.22 19.03
N GLN A 424 -3.95 -0.52 19.83
CA GLN A 424 -2.64 -0.96 19.36
C GLN A 424 -2.47 -2.45 19.65
N CYS A 425 -1.98 -3.20 18.65
CA CYS A 425 -1.74 -4.63 18.75
C CYS A 425 -0.24 -4.91 18.90
N PHE A 426 0.13 -5.75 19.86
CA PHE A 426 1.48 -6.22 20.10
C PHE A 426 1.49 -7.74 20.10
N CYS A 427 2.27 -8.37 19.21
CA CYS A 427 2.28 -9.82 19.05
C CYS A 427 3.69 -10.41 19.20
N VAL A 428 3.73 -11.63 19.72
CA VAL A 428 4.85 -12.55 19.61
C VAL A 428 4.31 -13.83 18.98
N GLN A 429 4.94 -14.30 17.92
CA GLN A 429 4.49 -15.47 17.14
C GLN A 429 5.60 -16.51 17.06
N ARG A 430 5.21 -17.78 17.14
CA ARG A 430 6.02 -18.94 16.78
C ARG A 430 5.11 -19.95 16.08
N GLN A 431 5.40 -20.20 14.81
CA GLN A 431 4.57 -21.10 13.99
C GLN A 431 3.09 -20.70 14.01
N GLY A 432 2.20 -21.64 14.35
CA GLY A 432 0.76 -21.44 14.45
C GLY A 432 0.28 -20.85 15.78
N ASP A 433 1.18 -20.40 16.67
CA ASP A 433 0.88 -19.84 17.96
C ASP A 433 1.20 -18.35 18.02
N VAL A 434 0.22 -17.54 18.44
CA VAL A 434 0.39 -16.09 18.65
C VAL A 434 -0.07 -15.72 20.05
N LEU A 435 0.83 -15.10 20.81
CA LEU A 435 0.54 -14.41 22.06
C LEU A 435 0.46 -12.91 21.75
N ALA A 436 -0.66 -12.27 22.09
CA ALA A 436 -0.88 -10.87 21.74
C ALA A 436 -1.45 -10.06 22.91
N ALA A 437 -1.24 -8.74 22.87
CA ALA A 437 -1.89 -7.77 23.73
C ALA A 437 -2.48 -6.64 22.93
N VAL A 438 -3.61 -6.09 23.41
CA VAL A 438 -4.22 -4.88 22.88
C VAL A 438 -4.14 -3.78 23.92
N LEU A 439 -3.55 -2.65 23.54
CA LEU A 439 -3.39 -1.46 24.37
C LEU A 439 -4.02 -0.26 23.68
N PHE A 440 -4.16 0.88 24.38
CA PHE A 440 -4.86 2.04 23.85
C PHE A 440 -3.95 3.26 23.78
N ALA A 441 -3.86 3.84 22.56
CA ALA A 441 -3.04 5.02 22.29
C ALA A 441 -3.85 6.30 22.55
N THR A 442 -3.35 7.17 23.44
CA THR A 442 -4.03 8.44 23.80
C THR A 442 -3.94 9.52 22.73
N ASP A 443 -3.16 9.30 21.67
CA ASP A 443 -2.99 10.20 20.53
C ASP A 443 -3.67 9.70 19.23
N GLY A 444 -4.48 8.64 19.31
CA GLY A 444 -5.18 8.05 18.17
C GLY A 444 -4.39 6.98 17.43
N GLY A 445 -3.15 6.73 17.81
CA GLY A 445 -2.34 5.60 17.34
C GLY A 445 -1.73 5.71 15.95
N ASN A 446 -2.36 6.46 15.04
CA ASN A 446 -1.91 6.62 13.65
C ASN A 446 -2.15 8.06 13.19
N THR A 447 -1.36 8.52 12.21
CA THR A 447 -1.41 9.90 11.69
C THR A 447 -2.07 10.02 10.32
N HIS A 448 -2.59 8.93 9.76
CA HIS A 448 -3.23 8.96 8.45
C HIS A 448 -4.46 9.91 8.47
N VAL A 449 -4.66 10.65 7.36
CA VAL A 449 -5.71 11.67 7.26
C VAL A 449 -7.14 11.13 7.41
N SER A 450 -7.36 9.83 7.10
CA SER A 450 -8.65 9.16 7.24
C SER A 450 -8.98 8.72 8.66
N LEU A 451 -8.11 8.96 9.64
CA LEU A 451 -8.28 8.46 11.00
C LEU A 451 -8.58 9.59 11.97
N ASP A 452 -9.43 9.27 12.94
CA ASP A 452 -9.75 10.20 14.02
C ASP A 452 -8.53 10.49 14.86
N ARG A 453 -8.24 11.75 15.04
CA ARG A 453 -7.25 12.22 16.00
C ARG A 453 -7.91 12.42 17.33
N LEU A 454 -7.44 11.71 18.36
CA LEU A 454 -7.99 11.90 19.70
C LEU A 454 -7.46 13.21 20.29
N SER A 455 -8.35 14.10 20.66
CA SER A 455 -8.01 15.29 21.44
C SER A 455 -7.88 14.89 22.92
N ASN A 456 -6.68 15.08 23.48
CA ASN A 456 -6.38 14.79 24.88
C ASN A 456 -6.69 13.35 25.35
N GLY A 457 -6.72 12.37 24.43
CA GLY A 457 -7.05 10.99 24.75
C GLY A 457 -8.53 10.74 25.02
N VAL A 458 -9.41 11.63 24.56
CA VAL A 458 -10.86 11.50 24.73
C VAL A 458 -11.45 10.70 23.57
N VAL A 459 -12.20 9.67 23.89
CA VAL A 459 -12.96 8.82 22.95
C VAL A 459 -14.43 8.92 23.29
N ARG A 460 -15.28 9.24 22.34
CA ARG A 460 -16.73 9.09 22.47
C ARG A 460 -17.17 7.84 21.73
N ALA A 461 -17.90 6.98 22.39
CA ALA A 461 -18.34 5.71 21.83
C ALA A 461 -19.69 5.27 22.42
N ARG A 462 -20.47 4.58 21.60
CA ARG A 462 -21.62 3.78 21.98
C ARG A 462 -21.27 2.32 22.10
N ASP A 463 -20.17 1.94 21.42
CA ASP A 463 -19.72 0.58 21.35
C ASP A 463 -18.20 0.51 21.22
N LEU A 464 -17.57 -0.37 22.04
CA LEU A 464 -16.14 -0.71 21.97
C LEU A 464 -16.01 -2.22 22.09
N ARG A 465 -15.36 -2.88 21.10
CA ARG A 465 -15.21 -4.34 21.09
C ARG A 465 -13.97 -4.83 20.37
N LEU A 466 -13.42 -5.95 20.88
CA LEU A 466 -12.47 -6.75 20.14
C LEU A 466 -13.22 -7.82 19.37
N ARG A 467 -13.04 -7.86 18.05
CA ARG A 467 -13.73 -8.76 17.13
C ARG A 467 -12.79 -9.84 16.61
N PHE A 468 -13.20 -11.09 16.71
CA PHE A 468 -12.66 -12.22 15.98
C PHE A 468 -13.59 -12.49 14.80
N GLU A 469 -13.23 -11.95 13.63
CA GLU A 469 -14.03 -12.06 12.41
C GLU A 469 -13.63 -13.33 11.65
N LEU A 470 -14.59 -14.19 11.36
CA LEU A 470 -14.45 -15.39 10.54
C LEU A 470 -15.15 -15.14 9.22
N GLY A 471 -14.47 -15.40 8.11
CA GLY A 471 -15.04 -15.18 6.79
C GLY A 471 -14.77 -16.29 5.80
N GLY A 472 -15.24 -16.12 4.56
CA GLY A 472 -15.23 -17.16 3.55
C GLY A 472 -16.14 -18.32 3.91
N SER A 473 -15.72 -19.56 3.69
CA SER A 473 -16.55 -20.75 4.00
C SER A 473 -16.85 -20.88 5.51
N SER A 474 -15.91 -20.50 6.38
CA SER A 474 -16.11 -20.50 7.84
C SER A 474 -17.08 -19.42 8.33
N GLY A 475 -17.24 -18.34 7.57
CA GLY A 475 -18.19 -17.26 7.89
C GLY A 475 -19.67 -17.61 7.71
N ARG A 476 -19.98 -18.80 7.20
CA ARG A 476 -21.35 -19.28 7.03
C ARG A 476 -22.01 -19.74 8.34
N ARG A 477 -21.23 -19.90 9.43
CA ARG A 477 -21.69 -20.40 10.71
C ARG A 477 -21.27 -19.48 11.85
N VAL A 478 -22.24 -18.98 12.60
CA VAL A 478 -21.97 -18.19 13.80
C VAL A 478 -21.33 -19.07 14.87
N PRO A 479 -20.20 -18.67 15.46
CA PRO A 479 -19.56 -19.42 16.53
C PRO A 479 -20.41 -19.43 17.80
N ALA A 480 -20.25 -20.48 18.63
CA ALA A 480 -20.86 -20.52 19.95
C ALA A 480 -20.23 -19.46 20.87
N VAL A 481 -21.03 -18.83 21.70
CA VAL A 481 -20.55 -17.88 22.70
C VAL A 481 -19.94 -18.67 23.85
N PRO A 482 -18.68 -18.38 24.29
CA PRO A 482 -18.09 -18.98 25.49
C PRO A 482 -18.90 -18.65 26.74
N ALA A 483 -18.99 -19.58 27.70
CA ALA A 483 -19.77 -19.37 28.93
C ALA A 483 -19.12 -18.36 29.90
N GLY A 484 -17.83 -18.10 29.75
CA GLY A 484 -17.08 -17.14 30.57
C GLY A 484 -15.87 -16.59 29.81
N LEU A 485 -15.22 -15.55 30.35
CA LEU A 485 -14.03 -14.94 29.74
C LEU A 485 -12.82 -15.87 29.77
N ASP A 486 -12.75 -16.73 30.76
CA ASP A 486 -11.68 -17.72 30.98
C ASP A 486 -11.79 -18.94 30.06
N GLN A 487 -12.93 -19.09 29.37
CA GLN A 487 -13.16 -20.23 28.48
C GLN A 487 -12.70 -19.92 27.06
N PRO A 488 -11.79 -20.72 26.49
CA PRO A 488 -11.36 -20.54 25.12
C PRO A 488 -12.47 -20.92 24.13
N LEU A 489 -12.57 -20.17 23.03
CA LEU A 489 -13.32 -20.62 21.87
C LEU A 489 -12.50 -21.66 21.13
N SER A 490 -13.13 -22.79 20.80
CA SER A 490 -12.53 -23.85 19.99
C SER A 490 -13.39 -24.11 18.76
N LEU A 491 -12.79 -24.00 17.58
CA LEU A 491 -13.43 -24.26 16.29
C LEU A 491 -12.63 -25.36 15.58
N GLN A 492 -13.34 -26.34 15.03
CA GLN A 492 -12.77 -27.39 14.20
C GLN A 492 -13.22 -27.20 12.75
N SER A 493 -12.28 -27.21 11.83
CA SER A 493 -12.50 -27.15 10.39
C SER A 493 -11.72 -28.26 9.68
N GLY A 494 -12.36 -29.39 9.44
CA GLY A 494 -11.68 -30.60 8.99
C GLY A 494 -10.64 -31.06 10.01
N GLU A 495 -9.40 -31.19 9.58
CA GLU A 495 -8.26 -31.55 10.46
C GLU A 495 -7.62 -30.34 11.17
N LEU A 496 -8.14 -29.14 10.97
CA LEU A 496 -7.58 -27.92 11.54
C LEU A 496 -8.34 -27.50 12.79
N GLY A 497 -7.63 -27.31 13.91
CA GLY A 497 -8.14 -26.70 15.14
C GLY A 497 -7.73 -25.24 15.25
N LEU A 498 -8.71 -24.35 15.43
CA LEU A 498 -8.52 -22.95 15.79
C LEU A 498 -8.97 -22.75 17.23
N HIS A 499 -8.09 -22.25 18.07
CA HIS A 499 -8.38 -21.90 19.45
C HIS A 499 -8.06 -20.42 19.71
N LEU A 500 -9.00 -19.76 20.37
CA LEU A 500 -8.89 -18.36 20.80
C LEU A 500 -9.08 -18.28 22.30
N ALA A 501 -8.17 -17.67 23.02
CA ALA A 501 -8.28 -17.42 24.46
C ALA A 501 -8.12 -15.92 24.74
N VAL A 502 -8.90 -15.38 25.68
CA VAL A 502 -8.75 -14.01 26.18
C VAL A 502 -8.60 -14.09 27.71
N PRO A 503 -7.39 -14.44 28.21
CA PRO A 503 -7.17 -14.68 29.63
C PRO A 503 -7.17 -13.39 30.47
N HIS A 504 -7.16 -12.22 29.83
CA HIS A 504 -7.22 -10.93 30.51
C HIS A 504 -7.93 -9.90 29.64
N ALA A 505 -8.91 -9.23 30.20
CA ALA A 505 -9.63 -8.14 29.55
C ALA A 505 -10.08 -7.12 30.59
N VAL A 506 -9.39 -5.99 30.64
CA VAL A 506 -9.72 -4.86 31.51
C VAL A 506 -9.77 -3.58 30.68
N PHE A 507 -10.80 -2.79 30.85
CA PHE A 507 -10.96 -1.46 30.27
C PHE A 507 -11.62 -0.54 31.30
N GLY A 508 -10.79 0.01 32.18
CA GLY A 508 -11.26 0.77 33.35
C GLY A 508 -12.19 -0.06 34.24
N GLY A 509 -13.34 0.48 34.56
CA GLY A 509 -14.37 -0.18 35.39
C GLY A 509 -15.42 -1.00 34.61
N GLU A 510 -15.24 -1.16 33.29
CA GLU A 510 -16.19 -1.89 32.45
C GLU A 510 -16.15 -3.41 32.71
N LYS A 511 -17.27 -4.09 32.47
CA LYS A 511 -17.40 -5.55 32.59
C LYS A 511 -17.53 -6.17 31.20
N PRO A 512 -16.43 -6.66 30.60
CA PRO A 512 -16.47 -7.28 29.29
C PRO A 512 -17.37 -8.52 29.25
N PHE A 513 -18.04 -8.73 28.11
CA PHE A 513 -18.87 -9.91 27.86
C PHE A 513 -18.77 -10.36 26.41
N TRP A 514 -19.07 -11.63 26.16
CA TRP A 514 -19.06 -12.21 24.84
C TRP A 514 -20.39 -12.01 24.11
N GLN A 515 -20.31 -11.70 22.82
CA GLN A 515 -21.41 -11.65 21.87
C GLN A 515 -21.00 -12.29 20.55
N ALA A 516 -21.87 -13.06 19.92
CA ALA A 516 -21.63 -13.61 18.59
C ALA A 516 -22.70 -13.10 17.60
N GLY A 517 -22.32 -13.06 16.34
CA GLY A 517 -23.21 -12.64 15.26
C GLY A 517 -22.69 -13.04 13.91
N GLY A 518 -23.44 -12.69 12.86
CA GLY A 518 -23.04 -13.02 11.49
C GLY A 518 -23.89 -12.33 10.44
N GLY A 519 -23.39 -12.39 9.21
CA GLY A 519 -24.04 -11.90 8.00
C GLY A 519 -23.78 -12.86 6.83
N LYS A 520 -23.86 -12.38 5.60
CA LYS A 520 -23.60 -13.19 4.42
C LYS A 520 -22.10 -13.52 4.31
N ASN A 521 -21.73 -14.79 4.55
CA ASN A 521 -20.34 -15.28 4.49
C ASN A 521 -19.36 -14.65 5.48
N VAL A 522 -19.85 -14.00 6.53
CA VAL A 522 -19.06 -13.46 7.62
C VAL A 522 -19.75 -13.76 8.93
N ALA A 523 -19.02 -14.29 9.90
CA ALA A 523 -19.47 -14.49 11.27
C ALA A 523 -18.42 -13.88 12.21
N TRP A 524 -18.81 -13.56 13.43
CA TRP A 524 -17.89 -12.99 14.40
C TRP A 524 -18.19 -13.44 15.82
N LEU A 525 -17.14 -13.45 16.63
CA LEU A 525 -17.22 -13.47 18.07
C LEU A 525 -16.60 -12.16 18.58
N ASP A 526 -17.36 -11.40 19.33
CA ASP A 526 -16.96 -10.11 19.88
C ASP A 526 -16.79 -10.20 21.40
N LEU A 527 -15.65 -9.73 21.88
CA LEU A 527 -15.50 -9.35 23.28
C LEU A 527 -15.90 -7.87 23.40
N VAL A 528 -17.10 -7.63 23.87
CA VAL A 528 -17.67 -6.30 24.04
C VAL A 528 -17.14 -5.70 25.34
N LEU A 529 -16.40 -4.59 25.27
CA LEU A 529 -15.91 -3.84 26.41
C LEU A 529 -16.95 -2.84 26.89
N TYR A 530 -17.65 -2.22 25.97
CA TYR A 530 -18.75 -1.31 26.24
C TYR A 530 -19.81 -1.39 25.12
N SER A 531 -21.07 -1.36 25.51
CA SER A 531 -22.21 -1.19 24.60
C SER A 531 -23.34 -0.49 25.34
N GLY A 532 -23.79 0.70 24.86
CA GLY A 532 -24.81 1.49 25.54
C GLY A 532 -24.97 2.90 24.94
N PRO A 533 -25.57 3.84 25.67
CA PRO A 533 -25.65 5.23 25.27
C PRO A 533 -24.28 5.82 24.98
N GLU A 534 -24.20 6.83 24.10
CA GLU A 534 -22.94 7.50 23.83
C GLU A 534 -22.29 8.01 25.12
N ARG A 535 -21.03 7.62 25.35
CA ARG A 535 -20.27 7.96 26.54
C ARG A 535 -18.88 8.43 26.18
N GLU A 536 -18.35 9.34 26.98
CA GLU A 536 -16.98 9.83 26.89
C GLU A 536 -16.04 8.98 27.75
N PHE A 537 -14.98 8.44 27.14
CA PHE A 537 -13.90 7.71 27.80
C PHE A 537 -12.64 8.56 27.73
N ARG A 538 -12.06 8.84 28.91
CA ARG A 538 -10.81 9.57 29.06
C ARG A 538 -9.67 8.59 29.21
N LEU A 539 -9.07 8.16 28.10
CA LEU A 539 -8.04 7.11 28.11
C LEU A 539 -6.89 7.42 29.09
N ARG A 540 -6.51 8.70 29.25
CA ARG A 540 -5.42 9.10 30.17
C ARG A 540 -5.77 8.90 31.66
N GLU A 541 -7.03 8.82 31.99
CA GLU A 541 -7.55 8.64 33.36
C GLU A 541 -7.74 7.17 33.72
N LEU A 542 -7.59 6.26 32.74
CA LEU A 542 -7.69 4.82 33.00
C LEU A 542 -6.39 4.29 33.59
N ASP A 543 -6.46 3.75 34.81
CA ASP A 543 -5.32 3.08 35.44
C ASP A 543 -5.01 1.75 34.79
N HIS A 544 -6.02 1.09 34.21
CA HIS A 544 -5.85 -0.19 33.55
C HIS A 544 -6.78 -0.30 32.32
N ALA A 545 -6.17 -0.43 31.14
CA ALA A 545 -6.86 -0.72 29.88
C ALA A 545 -5.93 -1.58 28.99
N ALA A 546 -6.05 -2.89 29.14
CA ALA A 546 -5.25 -3.87 28.42
C ALA A 546 -6.02 -5.16 28.22
N LEU A 547 -5.84 -5.81 27.06
CA LEU A 547 -6.36 -7.12 26.74
C LEU A 547 -5.21 -8.06 26.43
N ALA A 548 -5.31 -9.33 26.83
CA ALA A 548 -4.39 -10.39 26.47
C ALA A 548 -5.08 -11.46 25.62
N LEU A 549 -4.42 -11.93 24.57
CA LEU A 549 -4.95 -12.88 23.62
C LEU A 549 -3.97 -14.03 23.42
N GLY A 550 -4.50 -15.26 23.29
CA GLY A 550 -3.80 -16.42 22.75
C GLY A 550 -4.54 -16.93 21.52
N VAL A 551 -3.84 -17.09 20.40
CA VAL A 551 -4.37 -17.68 19.17
C VAL A 551 -3.53 -18.88 18.79
N ARG A 552 -4.15 -20.05 18.64
CA ARG A 552 -3.52 -21.28 18.14
C ARG A 552 -4.25 -21.78 16.90
N LEU A 553 -3.49 -22.01 15.87
CA LEU A 553 -3.95 -22.68 14.65
C LEU A 553 -3.01 -23.86 14.39
N ALA A 554 -3.53 -25.08 14.41
CA ALA A 554 -2.71 -26.29 14.24
C ALA A 554 -3.53 -27.45 13.67
N ARG A 555 -2.84 -28.45 13.10
CA ARG A 555 -3.49 -29.66 12.63
C ARG A 555 -3.89 -30.56 13.80
N GLY A 556 -4.90 -31.39 13.58
CA GLY A 556 -5.41 -32.34 14.56
C GLY A 556 -6.35 -31.67 15.58
N LYS A 557 -6.23 -32.06 16.83
CA LYS A 557 -6.99 -31.52 17.97
C LYS A 557 -6.05 -30.88 18.96
N PRO A 558 -5.47 -29.71 18.66
CA PRO A 558 -4.54 -29.06 19.55
C PRO A 558 -5.23 -28.65 20.86
N MET A 559 -4.45 -28.54 21.92
CA MET A 559 -4.94 -27.98 23.17
C MET A 559 -5.11 -26.46 23.06
N PRO A 560 -6.11 -25.86 23.69
CA PRO A 560 -6.26 -24.41 23.75
C PRO A 560 -5.03 -23.71 24.35
N PRO A 561 -4.78 -22.42 24.02
CA PRO A 561 -3.72 -21.64 24.62
C PRO A 561 -3.83 -21.55 26.15
N ALA A 562 -2.85 -22.09 26.88
CA ALA A 562 -2.77 -21.97 28.32
C ALA A 562 -1.91 -20.75 28.73
N VAL A 563 -2.43 -19.55 28.43
CA VAL A 563 -1.71 -18.30 28.69
C VAL A 563 -1.71 -17.97 30.19
N LYS A 564 -0.54 -17.92 30.78
CA LYS A 564 -0.35 -17.43 32.17
C LYS A 564 -0.26 -15.90 32.14
N VAL A 565 -1.06 -15.26 32.97
CA VAL A 565 -1.12 -13.80 33.10
C VAL A 565 -0.63 -13.43 34.51
N THR A 566 0.31 -12.50 34.59
CA THR A 566 0.81 -11.96 35.86
C THR A 566 0.79 -10.43 35.79
N LEU A 567 0.10 -9.82 36.76
CA LEU A 567 0.10 -8.37 36.94
C LEU A 567 1.18 -8.01 37.96
N ALA A 568 2.15 -7.20 37.54
CA ALA A 568 3.27 -6.75 38.40
C ALA A 568 3.37 -5.21 38.29
N GLY A 569 2.79 -4.51 39.26
CA GLY A 569 2.68 -3.07 39.26
C GLY A 569 1.82 -2.59 38.06
N ASP A 570 2.38 -1.77 37.20
CA ASP A 570 1.74 -1.24 35.99
C ASP A 570 2.02 -2.08 34.73
N ARG A 571 2.52 -3.31 34.90
CA ARG A 571 2.86 -4.20 33.80
C ARG A 571 2.10 -5.51 33.83
N LEU A 572 1.64 -5.92 32.65
CA LEU A 572 1.03 -7.21 32.38
C LEU A 572 2.07 -8.11 31.71
N ALA A 573 2.48 -9.16 32.39
CA ALA A 573 3.36 -10.20 31.85
C ALA A 573 2.54 -11.40 31.41
N LEU A 574 2.75 -11.81 30.16
CA LEU A 574 2.07 -12.91 29.49
C LEU A 574 3.09 -13.97 29.12
N GLU A 575 2.78 -15.22 29.46
CA GLU A 575 3.62 -16.38 29.16
C GLU A 575 2.77 -17.52 28.62
N TRP A 576 3.25 -18.12 27.54
CA TRP A 576 2.65 -19.31 26.96
C TRP A 576 3.71 -20.11 26.22
N ASP A 577 4.02 -21.29 26.69
CA ASP A 577 5.13 -22.13 26.21
C ASP A 577 6.45 -21.31 26.16
N SER A 578 7.00 -21.12 24.95
CA SER A 578 8.21 -20.30 24.76
C SER A 578 7.90 -18.82 24.46
N LEU A 579 6.62 -18.46 24.32
CA LEU A 579 6.22 -17.10 24.04
C LEU A 579 6.19 -16.27 25.33
N ARG A 580 6.75 -15.07 25.27
CA ARG A 580 6.77 -14.10 26.38
C ARG A 580 6.46 -12.72 25.84
N LEU A 581 5.52 -12.02 26.49
CA LEU A 581 5.15 -10.66 26.16
C LEU A 581 4.91 -9.87 27.44
N SER A 582 5.54 -8.71 27.60
CA SER A 582 5.30 -7.82 28.73
C SER A 582 4.92 -6.44 28.24
N VAL A 583 3.76 -5.94 28.66
CA VAL A 583 3.14 -4.70 28.22
C VAL A 583 2.77 -3.81 29.39
N PRO A 584 2.71 -2.47 29.24
CA PRO A 584 2.11 -1.61 30.25
C PRO A 584 0.59 -1.84 30.31
N THR A 585 -0.03 -1.51 31.45
CA THR A 585 -1.48 -1.60 31.62
C THR A 585 -2.20 -0.29 31.36
N ARG A 586 -1.50 0.84 31.48
CA ARG A 586 -2.05 2.18 31.29
C ARG A 586 -2.00 2.63 29.85
N PRO A 587 -3.05 3.27 29.34
CA PRO A 587 -3.01 3.97 28.06
C PRO A 587 -1.94 5.07 28.04
N ASP A 588 -1.22 5.18 26.93
CA ASP A 588 -0.21 6.21 26.72
C ASP A 588 -0.18 6.58 25.22
N ARG A 589 0.66 7.53 24.82
CA ARG A 589 0.89 7.82 23.40
C ARG A 589 1.44 6.57 22.69
N ALA A 590 1.05 6.36 21.43
CA ALA A 590 1.50 5.19 20.67
C ALA A 590 3.01 5.01 20.70
N SER A 591 3.78 6.09 20.55
CA SER A 591 5.25 6.05 20.63
C SER A 591 5.78 5.63 21.99
N ASN A 592 5.10 5.97 23.09
CA ASN A 592 5.48 5.55 24.44
C ASN A 592 5.17 4.09 24.68
N LEU A 593 3.96 3.63 24.30
CA LEU A 593 3.60 2.21 24.36
C LEU A 593 4.65 1.35 23.65
N GLN A 594 5.09 1.76 22.46
CA GLN A 594 6.12 1.08 21.71
C GLN A 594 7.49 1.09 22.41
N ARG A 595 7.87 2.19 23.07
CA ARG A 595 9.13 2.28 23.84
C ARG A 595 9.14 1.41 25.09
N GLN A 596 8.00 1.20 25.70
CA GLN A 596 7.86 0.40 26.93
C GLN A 596 7.86 -1.12 26.66
N MET A 597 7.82 -1.55 25.41
CA MET A 597 7.94 -2.97 25.06
C MET A 597 9.35 -3.48 25.33
N ALA A 598 9.46 -4.60 26.02
CA ALA A 598 10.76 -5.20 26.33
C ALA A 598 11.49 -5.60 25.04
N PRO A 599 12.81 -5.36 24.92
CA PRO A 599 13.60 -5.76 23.75
C PRO A 599 13.51 -7.26 23.42
N ALA A 600 13.42 -8.12 24.42
CA ALA A 600 13.24 -9.57 24.27
C ALA A 600 11.93 -9.96 23.56
N SER A 601 10.91 -9.09 23.58
CA SER A 601 9.65 -9.29 22.85
C SER A 601 9.82 -9.19 21.32
N PHE A 602 10.95 -8.67 20.84
CA PHE A 602 11.18 -8.45 19.42
C PHE A 602 12.01 -9.55 18.75
N GLY A 603 12.58 -10.50 19.52
CA GLY A 603 13.48 -11.54 18.98
C GLY A 603 14.72 -10.95 18.27
N ALA A 604 15.81 -11.69 18.22
CA ALA A 604 16.95 -11.29 17.40
C ALA A 604 16.52 -11.25 15.91
N PRO A 605 16.95 -10.26 15.11
CA PRO A 605 16.71 -10.30 13.68
C PRO A 605 17.35 -11.57 13.12
N SER A 606 16.55 -12.43 12.50
CA SER A 606 17.11 -13.52 11.70
C SER A 606 17.78 -12.88 10.50
N GLU A 607 19.03 -13.23 10.25
CA GLU A 607 19.67 -12.91 8.97
C GLU A 607 18.77 -13.41 7.82
N PRO A 608 18.67 -12.67 6.71
CA PRO A 608 17.93 -13.15 5.56
C PRO A 608 18.52 -14.51 5.18
N SER A 609 17.70 -15.57 5.21
CA SER A 609 18.13 -16.87 4.72
C SER A 609 18.48 -16.67 3.24
N SER A 610 19.79 -16.59 2.96
CA SER A 610 20.33 -16.67 1.62
C SER A 610 19.88 -18.02 1.07
N ILE A 611 19.00 -17.99 0.08
CA ILE A 611 18.78 -19.15 -0.78
C ILE A 611 20.15 -19.34 -1.46
N GLN A 612 20.95 -20.27 -0.94
CA GLN A 612 22.20 -20.65 -1.60
C GLN A 612 21.82 -21.16 -2.99
N ALA A 613 22.16 -20.38 -4.00
CA ALA A 613 22.19 -20.87 -5.36
C ALA A 613 23.15 -22.06 -5.38
N LYS A 614 22.65 -23.27 -5.67
CA LYS A 614 23.51 -24.41 -5.95
C LYS A 614 24.45 -24.00 -7.07
N PRO A 615 25.76 -24.28 -6.95
CA PRO A 615 26.70 -24.00 -8.02
C PRO A 615 26.28 -24.78 -9.28
N SER A 616 26.26 -24.08 -10.40
CA SER A 616 26.06 -24.66 -11.71
C SER A 616 27.14 -25.73 -11.95
N VAL A 617 26.68 -26.95 -12.24
CA VAL A 617 27.54 -28.03 -12.73
C VAL A 617 28.16 -27.56 -14.06
N PRO A 618 29.48 -27.66 -14.25
CA PRO A 618 30.10 -27.38 -15.55
C PRO A 618 29.59 -28.41 -16.57
N ALA A 619 29.17 -27.94 -17.74
CA ALA A 619 28.94 -28.80 -18.88
C ALA A 619 30.31 -29.31 -19.36
N ASP A 620 30.57 -30.59 -19.15
CA ASP A 620 31.63 -31.30 -19.85
C ASP A 620 31.19 -31.59 -21.28
N ASN A 621 32.03 -31.12 -22.22
CA ASN A 621 32.26 -31.44 -23.64
C ASN A 621 31.07 -31.72 -24.57
#